data_66b6200614008101d7efc9dbba481251
#
_entry.id   66b6200614008101d7efc9dbba481251
#
_cell.length_a   1.000
_cell.length_b   1.000
_cell.length_c   1.000
_cell.angle_alpha   90.00
_cell.angle_beta   90.00
_cell.angle_gamma   90.00
#
_symmetry.space_group_name_H-M   'P 1'
#
loop_
_entity.id
_entity.type
_entity.pdbx_description
1 polymer ?
#
loop_
_entity_poly.entity_id
_entity_poly.type
_entity_poly.pdbx_seq_one_letter_code
_entity_poly.pdbx_strand_id
1 'polypeptide(L)'
;MKPSILSRGRGIQCINSLNQINNISSNINNYYVIQKYIENPMIIYKRKFDIRQWVLVTHLNPLTLWMWEEPYLRFSAEDYDIDNFSNIYSHLTNNSIAKYSEKYKNESLIKEDMWELENFKKYLQENYNRENIWNDIYEKMKNAIICSFDSGRHEIVYRENCFELYGYDFMIDNELNVFLIEINSSPAMDYSTSITQKLVQEMSENLIQIVIDKRENCRDFEKIGKFIKVYDGKEEISEKFVPNKNLLY
;
A
#
# COMPACT_ATOMS: atom_id res chain seq x y z
N MET A 1 -7.82 14.59 -5.26
CA MET A 1 -9.23 14.28 -5.00
C MET A 1 -9.53 12.87 -5.49
N LYS A 2 -10.11 12.03 -4.65
CA LYS A 2 -10.36 10.59 -4.92
C LYS A 2 -11.85 10.29 -4.69
N PRO A 3 -12.58 9.66 -5.63
CA PRO A 3 -13.94 9.18 -5.37
C PRO A 3 -13.92 8.07 -4.30
N SER A 4 -14.86 8.12 -3.34
CA SER A 4 -14.90 7.13 -2.23
C SER A 4 -15.31 5.72 -2.67
N ILE A 5 -16.02 5.60 -3.79
CA ILE A 5 -16.60 4.33 -4.26
C ILE A 5 -15.83 3.69 -5.43
N LEU A 6 -14.80 4.37 -5.96
CA LEU A 6 -13.99 3.86 -7.06
C LEU A 6 -12.62 3.37 -6.57
N SER A 7 -12.06 2.43 -7.30
CA SER A 7 -10.77 1.82 -7.02
C SER A 7 -9.86 1.85 -8.25
N ARG A 8 -8.63 1.41 -8.09
CA ARG A 8 -7.63 1.25 -9.17
C ARG A 8 -7.30 2.57 -9.86
N GLY A 9 -7.28 3.70 -9.13
CA GLY A 9 -6.96 5.02 -9.67
C GLY A 9 -8.07 5.68 -10.49
N ARG A 10 -9.21 4.99 -10.71
CA ARG A 10 -10.31 5.54 -11.53
C ARG A 10 -10.91 6.79 -10.89
N GLY A 11 -11.06 7.84 -11.71
CA GLY A 11 -11.67 9.11 -11.28
C GLY A 11 -10.82 9.93 -10.31
N ILE A 12 -9.58 9.53 -10.03
CA ILE A 12 -8.65 10.36 -9.27
C ILE A 12 -8.29 11.59 -10.12
N GLN A 13 -8.31 12.74 -9.50
CA GLN A 13 -7.94 14.01 -10.12
C GLN A 13 -6.92 14.74 -9.26
N CYS A 14 -5.82 15.16 -9.87
CA CYS A 14 -4.89 16.10 -9.28
C CYS A 14 -5.44 17.50 -9.51
N ILE A 15 -5.56 18.31 -8.46
CA ILE A 15 -6.14 19.66 -8.49
C ILE A 15 -5.22 20.62 -7.74
N ASN A 16 -5.14 21.84 -8.22
CA ASN A 16 -4.31 22.90 -7.65
C ASN A 16 -5.07 24.19 -7.30
N SER A 17 -6.40 24.18 -7.38
CA SER A 17 -7.21 25.34 -7.04
C SER A 17 -8.53 24.97 -6.36
N LEU A 18 -9.00 25.84 -5.45
CA LEU A 18 -10.30 25.70 -4.79
C LEU A 18 -11.48 25.78 -5.78
N ASN A 19 -11.34 26.53 -6.87
CA ASN A 19 -12.38 26.62 -7.90
C ASN A 19 -12.63 25.27 -8.57
N GLN A 20 -11.58 24.48 -8.80
CA GLN A 20 -11.73 23.11 -9.32
C GLN A 20 -12.51 22.23 -8.35
N ILE A 21 -12.24 22.33 -7.04
CA ILE A 21 -12.98 21.59 -6.01
C ILE A 21 -14.45 21.97 -6.04
N ASN A 22 -14.76 23.27 -6.04
CA ASN A 22 -16.13 23.77 -6.03
C ASN A 22 -16.90 23.33 -7.28
N ASN A 23 -16.29 23.37 -8.47
CA ASN A 23 -16.91 22.93 -9.71
C ASN A 23 -17.24 21.43 -9.70
N ILE A 24 -16.37 20.61 -9.12
CA ILE A 24 -16.60 19.17 -9.01
C ILE A 24 -17.68 18.91 -7.96
N SER A 25 -17.61 19.53 -6.77
CA SER A 25 -18.55 19.31 -5.67
C SER A 25 -19.98 19.75 -5.98
N SER A 26 -20.16 20.81 -6.80
CA SER A 26 -21.48 21.31 -7.17
C SER A 26 -22.28 20.37 -8.09
N ASN A 27 -21.63 19.44 -8.75
CA ASN A 27 -22.25 18.58 -9.77
C ASN A 27 -22.44 17.12 -9.36
N ILE A 28 -22.20 16.75 -8.06
CA ILE A 28 -22.03 15.34 -7.73
C ILE A 28 -22.80 14.93 -6.48
N ASN A 29 -23.54 13.82 -6.61
CA ASN A 29 -24.11 13.04 -5.50
C ASN A 29 -23.13 12.01 -4.89
N ASN A 30 -21.81 12.16 -5.10
CA ASN A 30 -20.80 11.21 -4.67
C ASN A 30 -19.90 11.80 -3.59
N TYR A 31 -19.46 10.96 -2.67
CA TYR A 31 -18.45 11.32 -1.68
C TYR A 31 -17.05 11.27 -2.27
N TYR A 32 -16.21 12.22 -1.87
CA TYR A 32 -14.80 12.30 -2.27
C TYR A 32 -13.90 12.46 -1.06
N VAL A 33 -12.71 11.87 -1.14
CA VAL A 33 -11.60 12.15 -0.24
C VAL A 33 -10.72 13.21 -0.90
N ILE A 34 -10.49 14.32 -0.20
CA ILE A 34 -9.52 15.34 -0.59
C ILE A 34 -8.27 15.10 0.25
N GLN A 35 -7.16 14.81 -0.41
CA GLN A 35 -5.88 14.52 0.21
C GLN A 35 -4.84 15.50 -0.28
N LYS A 36 -4.02 16.04 0.66
CA LYS A 36 -2.89 16.88 0.27
C LYS A 36 -1.95 16.10 -0.65
N TYR A 37 -1.55 16.74 -1.74
CA TYR A 37 -0.60 16.18 -2.68
C TYR A 37 0.82 16.21 -2.08
N ILE A 38 1.64 15.23 -2.40
CA ILE A 38 3.06 15.18 -2.04
C ILE A 38 3.84 15.74 -3.22
N GLU A 39 4.22 17.01 -3.12
CA GLU A 39 4.81 17.77 -4.23
C GLU A 39 6.25 17.37 -4.54
N ASN A 40 7.00 16.94 -3.51
CA ASN A 40 8.40 16.56 -3.60
C ASN A 40 8.62 15.05 -3.39
N PRO A 41 7.95 14.17 -4.15
CA PRO A 41 8.18 12.74 -4.02
C PRO A 41 9.61 12.40 -4.44
N MET A 42 10.15 11.32 -3.89
CA MET A 42 11.38 10.74 -4.43
C MET A 42 11.14 10.32 -5.89
N ILE A 43 12.03 10.70 -6.78
CA ILE A 43 11.94 10.43 -8.21
C ILE A 43 13.10 9.53 -8.61
N ILE A 44 12.81 8.42 -9.28
CA ILE A 44 13.79 7.49 -9.84
C ILE A 44 13.67 7.51 -11.36
N TYR A 45 14.77 7.79 -12.06
CA TYR A 45 14.82 7.90 -13.51
C TYR A 45 13.69 8.78 -14.07
N LYS A 46 13.49 9.95 -13.44
CA LYS A 46 12.44 10.95 -13.74
C LYS A 46 11.01 10.48 -13.46
N ARG A 47 10.80 9.29 -12.91
CA ARG A 47 9.47 8.73 -12.70
C ARG A 47 9.11 8.69 -11.22
N LYS A 48 7.88 9.05 -10.93
CA LYS A 48 7.25 8.91 -9.62
C LYS A 48 6.93 7.44 -9.37
N PHE A 49 7.00 7.02 -8.11
CA PHE A 49 6.63 5.67 -7.70
C PHE A 49 5.89 5.64 -6.38
N ASP A 50 5.25 4.52 -6.12
CA ASP A 50 4.79 4.11 -4.80
C ASP A 50 5.31 2.71 -4.46
N ILE A 51 5.19 2.35 -3.18
CA ILE A 51 5.57 1.04 -2.65
C ILE A 51 4.30 0.30 -2.24
N ARG A 52 4.04 -0.88 -2.83
CA ARG A 52 3.02 -1.81 -2.40
C ARG A 52 3.59 -2.76 -1.35
N GLN A 53 3.03 -2.70 -0.15
CA GLN A 53 3.36 -3.57 0.98
C GLN A 53 2.16 -4.45 1.34
N TRP A 54 2.32 -5.76 1.33
CA TRP A 54 1.29 -6.66 1.85
C TRP A 54 1.42 -6.85 3.36
N VAL A 55 0.27 -6.81 4.03
CA VAL A 55 0.13 -6.97 5.47
C VAL A 55 -0.98 -7.99 5.74
N LEU A 56 -0.64 -9.04 6.46
CA LEU A 56 -1.58 -10.07 6.86
C LEU A 56 -1.95 -9.89 8.33
N VAL A 57 -3.24 -9.92 8.61
CA VAL A 57 -3.79 -9.98 9.97
C VAL A 57 -4.32 -11.38 10.21
N THR A 58 -3.81 -12.07 11.21
CA THR A 58 -4.28 -13.41 11.58
C THR A 58 -5.17 -13.40 12.81
N HIS A 59 -5.01 -12.40 13.67
CA HIS A 59 -5.82 -12.22 14.86
C HIS A 59 -6.07 -10.72 15.07
N LEU A 60 -7.25 -10.37 15.49
CA LEU A 60 -7.63 -8.99 15.81
C LEU A 60 -7.62 -8.72 17.32
N ASN A 61 -7.84 -9.77 18.12
CA ASN A 61 -7.79 -9.69 19.58
C ASN A 61 -7.24 -11.00 20.17
N PRO A 62 -6.00 -10.99 20.67
CA PRO A 62 -5.03 -9.90 20.54
C PRO A 62 -4.53 -9.72 19.10
N LEU A 63 -4.27 -8.48 18.72
CA LEU A 63 -3.86 -8.13 17.36
C LEU A 63 -2.52 -8.79 16.99
N THR A 64 -2.49 -9.51 15.86
CA THR A 64 -1.27 -10.11 15.31
C THR A 64 -1.11 -9.70 13.85
N LEU A 65 -0.02 -8.98 13.55
CA LEU A 65 0.28 -8.45 12.23
C LEU A 65 1.56 -9.06 11.66
N TRP A 66 1.49 -9.39 10.39
CA TRP A 66 2.61 -9.89 9.59
C TRP A 66 2.84 -8.97 8.40
N MET A 67 4.08 -8.60 8.15
CA MET A 67 4.48 -7.88 6.95
C MET A 67 5.21 -8.82 6.00
N TRP A 68 4.88 -8.71 4.71
CA TRP A 68 5.65 -9.36 3.64
C TRP A 68 7.01 -8.69 3.50
N GLU A 69 8.09 -9.47 3.47
CA GLU A 69 9.48 -8.99 3.49
C GLU A 69 9.90 -8.26 2.22
N GLU A 70 9.24 -8.54 1.10
CA GLU A 70 9.58 -8.04 -0.23
C GLU A 70 8.45 -7.19 -0.84
N PRO A 71 8.24 -5.95 -0.37
CA PRO A 71 7.37 -5.02 -1.09
C PRO A 71 7.93 -4.73 -2.48
N TYR A 72 7.08 -4.22 -3.37
CA TYR A 72 7.50 -3.87 -4.71
C TYR A 72 7.09 -2.45 -5.07
N LEU A 73 7.83 -1.85 -6.01
CA LEU A 73 7.59 -0.49 -6.47
C LEU A 73 6.77 -0.51 -7.75
N ARG A 74 5.82 0.43 -7.83
CA ARG A 74 5.02 0.70 -9.04
C ARG A 74 5.35 2.11 -9.49
N PHE A 75 5.67 2.26 -10.77
CA PHE A 75 6.07 3.55 -11.35
C PHE A 75 4.95 4.16 -12.17
N SER A 76 4.93 5.51 -12.22
CA SER A 76 4.14 6.24 -13.21
C SER A 76 4.57 5.87 -14.62
N ALA A 77 3.66 5.89 -15.60
CA ALA A 77 4.00 5.54 -16.99
C ALA A 77 4.84 6.61 -17.70
N GLU A 78 4.79 7.85 -17.20
CA GLU A 78 5.48 9.00 -17.80
C GLU A 78 6.32 9.74 -16.76
N ASP A 79 7.25 10.57 -17.26
CA ASP A 79 8.11 11.40 -16.42
C ASP A 79 7.27 12.29 -15.51
N TYR A 80 7.68 12.44 -14.26
CA TYR A 80 7.01 13.28 -13.29
C TYR A 80 7.10 14.75 -13.69
N ASP A 81 5.96 15.42 -13.70
CA ASP A 81 5.83 16.83 -14.05
C ASP A 81 4.85 17.51 -13.08
N ILE A 82 5.38 18.23 -12.09
CA ILE A 82 4.58 18.93 -11.09
C ILE A 82 3.70 20.04 -11.67
N ASP A 83 4.08 20.61 -12.81
CA ASP A 83 3.39 21.72 -13.44
C ASP A 83 2.21 21.27 -14.30
N ASN A 84 2.14 19.98 -14.65
CA ASN A 84 1.10 19.42 -15.51
C ASN A 84 0.18 18.42 -14.80
N PHE A 85 -0.67 18.92 -13.92
CA PHE A 85 -1.65 18.07 -13.17
C PHE A 85 -2.69 17.38 -14.06
N SER A 86 -2.85 17.78 -15.30
CA SER A 86 -3.77 17.12 -16.24
C SER A 86 -3.24 15.80 -16.78
N ASN A 87 -1.93 15.60 -16.76
CA ASN A 87 -1.30 14.36 -17.19
C ASN A 87 -1.32 13.30 -16.06
N ILE A 88 -2.39 12.53 -15.97
CA ILE A 88 -2.53 11.50 -14.94
C ILE A 88 -1.45 10.42 -15.00
N TYR A 89 -0.83 10.20 -16.16
CA TYR A 89 0.20 9.18 -16.37
C TYR A 89 1.54 9.55 -15.72
N SER A 90 1.77 10.83 -15.41
CA SER A 90 2.94 11.29 -14.66
C SER A 90 2.73 11.28 -13.13
N HIS A 91 1.47 11.22 -12.69
CA HIS A 91 1.11 11.33 -11.27
C HIS A 91 0.63 10.04 -10.62
N LEU A 92 -0.05 9.17 -11.38
CA LEU A 92 -0.62 7.92 -10.87
C LEU A 92 0.26 6.74 -11.24
N THR A 93 0.44 5.84 -10.28
CA THR A 93 1.32 4.66 -10.36
C THR A 93 0.54 3.37 -10.55
N ASN A 94 -0.80 3.45 -10.62
CA ASN A 94 -1.66 2.30 -10.81
C ASN A 94 -1.46 1.69 -12.21
N ASN A 95 -1.06 0.42 -12.30
CA ASN A 95 -0.88 -0.29 -13.58
C ASN A 95 -2.14 -0.26 -14.47
N SER A 96 -3.33 -0.26 -13.84
CA SER A 96 -4.62 -0.10 -14.53
C SER A 96 -4.77 1.23 -15.27
N ILE A 97 -4.02 2.26 -14.88
CA ILE A 97 -3.94 3.57 -15.54
C ILE A 97 -2.76 3.59 -16.51
N ALA A 98 -1.58 3.19 -16.03
CA ALA A 98 -0.34 3.22 -16.78
C ALA A 98 -0.45 2.54 -18.17
N LYS A 99 -1.14 1.41 -18.25
CA LYS A 99 -1.32 0.61 -19.49
C LYS A 99 -2.00 1.37 -20.65
N TYR A 100 -2.64 2.50 -20.39
CA TYR A 100 -3.28 3.32 -21.42
C TYR A 100 -2.39 4.48 -21.91
N SER A 101 -1.21 4.68 -21.30
CA SER A 101 -0.22 5.63 -21.80
C SER A 101 0.43 5.09 -23.07
N GLU A 102 0.61 5.95 -24.07
CA GLU A 102 1.36 5.63 -25.29
C GLU A 102 2.84 5.30 -25.02
N LYS A 103 3.39 5.79 -23.89
CA LYS A 103 4.76 5.53 -23.46
C LYS A 103 4.90 4.25 -22.63
N TYR A 104 3.79 3.59 -22.29
CA TYR A 104 3.79 2.33 -21.56
C TYR A 104 4.52 1.25 -22.36
N LYS A 105 5.47 0.56 -21.74
CA LYS A 105 6.33 -0.49 -22.34
C LYS A 105 7.39 -0.01 -23.35
N ASN A 106 7.54 1.30 -23.58
CA ASN A 106 8.71 1.76 -24.31
C ASN A 106 9.99 1.46 -23.51
N GLU A 107 11.11 1.26 -24.23
CA GLU A 107 12.42 0.93 -23.65
C GLU A 107 12.79 1.92 -22.54
N SER A 108 12.53 1.54 -21.32
CA SER A 108 12.88 2.33 -20.13
C SER A 108 13.82 1.52 -19.24
N LEU A 109 14.60 2.23 -18.42
CA LEU A 109 15.41 1.63 -17.37
C LEU A 109 14.57 0.89 -16.32
N ILE A 110 13.24 1.10 -16.36
CA ILE A 110 12.26 0.48 -15.48
C ILE A 110 11.39 -0.46 -16.33
N LYS A 111 11.70 -1.74 -16.27
CA LYS A 111 10.92 -2.75 -16.99
C LYS A 111 9.52 -2.91 -16.38
N GLU A 112 8.50 -3.04 -17.25
CA GLU A 112 7.11 -3.31 -16.85
C GLU A 112 6.54 -2.29 -15.84
N ASP A 113 7.15 -1.10 -15.72
CA ASP A 113 6.81 -0.06 -14.75
C ASP A 113 6.79 -0.54 -13.29
N MET A 114 7.60 -1.54 -12.97
CA MET A 114 7.73 -2.11 -11.63
C MET A 114 9.17 -2.47 -11.30
N TRP A 115 9.48 -2.48 -10.01
CA TRP A 115 10.73 -2.99 -9.46
C TRP A 115 10.46 -3.93 -8.28
N GLU A 116 11.29 -4.99 -8.22
CA GLU A 116 11.48 -5.73 -6.99
C GLU A 116 12.28 -4.88 -5.99
N LEU A 117 12.14 -5.20 -4.71
CA LEU A 117 12.81 -4.49 -3.61
C LEU A 117 14.35 -4.40 -3.79
N GLU A 118 14.98 -5.45 -4.32
CA GLU A 118 16.43 -5.49 -4.49
C GLU A 118 16.94 -4.40 -5.45
N ASN A 119 16.19 -4.09 -6.51
CA ASN A 119 16.53 -2.98 -7.40
C ASN A 119 16.48 -1.63 -6.67
N PHE A 120 15.50 -1.47 -5.77
CA PHE A 120 15.38 -0.25 -4.97
C PHE A 120 16.50 -0.12 -3.95
N LYS A 121 16.85 -1.20 -3.24
CA LYS A 121 17.99 -1.21 -2.30
C LYS A 121 19.28 -0.85 -3.00
N LYS A 122 19.52 -1.42 -4.19
CA LYS A 122 20.68 -1.10 -5.01
C LYS A 122 20.70 0.38 -5.40
N TYR A 123 19.57 0.91 -5.88
CA TYR A 123 19.43 2.33 -6.19
C TYR A 123 19.74 3.23 -4.99
N LEU A 124 19.24 2.89 -3.80
CA LEU A 124 19.52 3.63 -2.57
C LEU A 124 21.01 3.62 -2.22
N GLN A 125 21.68 2.47 -2.35
CA GLN A 125 23.13 2.35 -2.09
C GLN A 125 23.97 3.17 -3.08
N GLU A 126 23.57 3.22 -4.35
CA GLU A 126 24.30 3.94 -5.39
C GLU A 126 24.10 5.47 -5.33
N ASN A 127 22.95 5.94 -4.85
CA ASN A 127 22.57 7.35 -4.93
C ASN A 127 22.62 8.11 -3.60
N TYR A 128 22.70 7.39 -2.47
CA TYR A 128 22.74 7.98 -1.14
C TYR A 128 23.98 7.52 -0.40
N ASN A 129 24.74 8.47 0.12
CA ASN A 129 25.95 8.18 0.92
C ASN A 129 25.60 7.89 2.38
N ARG A 130 24.68 6.94 2.60
CA ARG A 130 24.20 6.54 3.93
C ARG A 130 23.88 5.04 3.93
N GLU A 131 24.37 4.34 4.93
CA GLU A 131 24.06 2.92 5.14
C GLU A 131 22.65 2.74 5.74
N ASN A 132 22.07 1.58 5.52
CA ASN A 132 20.80 1.13 6.15
C ASN A 132 19.56 2.00 5.86
N ILE A 133 19.55 2.79 4.79
CA ILE A 133 18.39 3.65 4.44
C ILE A 133 17.12 2.82 4.32
N TRP A 134 17.21 1.65 3.68
CA TRP A 134 16.04 0.77 3.55
C TRP A 134 15.46 0.36 4.91
N ASN A 135 16.32 0.04 5.88
CA ASN A 135 15.86 -0.34 7.21
C ASN A 135 15.10 0.80 7.89
N ASP A 136 15.56 2.05 7.74
CA ASP A 136 14.87 3.21 8.28
C ASP A 136 13.50 3.43 7.62
N ILE A 137 13.42 3.25 6.29
CA ILE A 137 12.17 3.32 5.53
C ILE A 137 11.22 2.20 6.00
N TYR A 138 11.72 0.96 6.12
CA TYR A 138 10.95 -0.19 6.56
C TYR A 138 10.36 0.01 7.96
N GLU A 139 11.15 0.50 8.91
CA GLU A 139 10.67 0.79 10.27
C GLU A 139 9.61 1.89 10.29
N LYS A 140 9.75 2.94 9.46
CA LYS A 140 8.71 3.96 9.32
C LYS A 140 7.41 3.37 8.73
N MET A 141 7.51 2.51 7.72
CA MET A 141 6.35 1.80 7.14
C MET A 141 5.68 0.90 8.19
N LYS A 142 6.46 0.11 8.91
CA LYS A 142 5.99 -0.77 9.99
C LYS A 142 5.23 0.01 11.05
N ASN A 143 5.80 1.12 11.53
CA ASN A 143 5.14 1.96 12.52
C ASN A 143 3.83 2.56 12.01
N ALA A 144 3.78 3.02 10.77
CA ALA A 144 2.55 3.52 10.15
C ALA A 144 1.47 2.43 10.04
N ILE A 145 1.85 1.18 9.72
CA ILE A 145 0.94 0.04 9.70
C ILE A 145 0.37 -0.23 11.10
N ILE A 146 1.22 -0.34 12.12
CA ILE A 146 0.78 -0.58 13.50
C ILE A 146 -0.16 0.52 13.97
N CYS A 147 0.21 1.80 13.79
CA CYS A 147 -0.62 2.94 14.16
C CYS A 147 -1.97 2.95 13.44
N SER A 148 -2.02 2.53 12.16
CA SER A 148 -3.28 2.48 11.40
C SER A 148 -4.25 1.46 11.98
N PHE A 149 -3.76 0.28 12.40
CA PHE A 149 -4.57 -0.73 13.08
C PHE A 149 -4.99 -0.27 14.48
N ASP A 150 -4.09 0.31 15.26
CA ASP A 150 -4.42 0.83 16.59
C ASP A 150 -5.53 1.89 16.53
N SER A 151 -5.53 2.74 15.52
CA SER A 151 -6.57 3.76 15.36
C SER A 151 -7.92 3.21 14.91
N GLY A 152 -7.94 2.11 14.15
CA GLY A 152 -9.15 1.55 13.53
C GLY A 152 -9.67 0.26 14.15
N ARG A 153 -8.91 -0.43 15.01
CA ARG A 153 -9.27 -1.76 15.52
C ARG A 153 -10.61 -1.83 16.26
N HIS A 154 -11.04 -0.74 16.87
CA HIS A 154 -12.31 -0.68 17.60
C HIS A 154 -13.55 -0.72 16.68
N GLU A 155 -13.36 -0.38 15.40
CA GLU A 155 -14.41 -0.42 14.38
C GLU A 155 -14.46 -1.77 13.64
N ILE A 156 -13.44 -2.61 13.81
CA ILE A 156 -13.33 -3.89 13.11
C ILE A 156 -14.05 -4.96 13.95
N VAL A 157 -15.04 -5.61 13.34
CA VAL A 157 -15.77 -6.72 13.99
C VAL A 157 -14.85 -7.95 14.05
N TYR A 158 -14.46 -8.34 15.26
CA TYR A 158 -13.72 -9.58 15.48
C TYR A 158 -14.54 -10.80 15.07
N ARG A 159 -13.91 -11.69 14.32
CA ARG A 159 -14.42 -13.02 13.99
C ARG A 159 -13.33 -14.04 14.25
N GLU A 160 -13.67 -15.08 14.99
CA GLU A 160 -12.76 -16.20 15.25
C GLU A 160 -12.38 -16.89 13.94
N ASN A 161 -11.12 -17.30 13.84
CA ASN A 161 -10.62 -18.08 12.69
C ASN A 161 -10.71 -17.34 11.34
N CYS A 162 -10.72 -16.03 11.35
CA CYS A 162 -10.65 -15.19 10.17
C CYS A 162 -9.27 -14.56 10.05
N PHE A 163 -8.87 -14.31 8.83
CA PHE A 163 -7.69 -13.52 8.49
C PHE A 163 -8.07 -12.50 7.43
N GLU A 164 -7.25 -11.47 7.30
CA GLU A 164 -7.43 -10.45 6.27
C GLU A 164 -6.06 -10.07 5.69
N LEU A 165 -5.98 -9.99 4.36
CA LEU A 165 -4.80 -9.51 3.66
C LEU A 165 -5.05 -8.11 3.16
N TYR A 166 -4.18 -7.18 3.56
CA TYR A 166 -4.23 -5.78 3.14
C TYR A 166 -3.07 -5.43 2.21
N GLY A 167 -3.34 -4.50 1.29
CA GLY A 167 -2.32 -3.86 0.48
C GLY A 167 -2.16 -2.41 0.90
N TYR A 168 -1.04 -2.09 1.51
CA TYR A 168 -0.66 -0.74 1.90
C TYR A 168 0.12 -0.09 0.79
N ASP A 169 -0.25 1.13 0.43
CA ASP A 169 0.44 1.93 -0.57
C ASP A 169 1.17 3.08 0.12
N PHE A 170 2.50 3.10 -0.01
CA PHE A 170 3.34 4.12 0.58
C PHE A 170 4.02 4.96 -0.50
N MET A 171 4.31 6.21 -0.17
CA MET A 171 5.16 7.10 -0.95
C MET A 171 6.29 7.62 -0.09
N ILE A 172 7.44 7.87 -0.71
CA ILE A 172 8.61 8.44 -0.05
C ILE A 172 8.90 9.80 -0.71
N ASP A 173 9.28 10.79 0.08
CA ASP A 173 9.76 12.07 -0.43
C ASP A 173 11.30 12.13 -0.53
N ASN A 174 11.82 13.24 -1.04
CA ASN A 174 13.26 13.45 -1.20
C ASN A 174 14.02 13.52 0.14
N GLU A 175 13.32 13.72 1.26
CA GLU A 175 13.88 13.73 2.61
C GLU A 175 13.79 12.36 3.30
N LEU A 176 13.35 11.32 2.58
CA LEU A 176 13.11 9.97 3.10
C LEU A 176 11.99 9.91 4.15
N ASN A 177 11.05 10.85 4.12
CA ASN A 177 9.82 10.71 4.87
C ASN A 177 8.89 9.72 4.16
N VAL A 178 8.22 8.89 4.96
CA VAL A 178 7.30 7.86 4.47
C VAL A 178 5.86 8.30 4.72
N PHE A 179 5.05 8.27 3.68
CA PHE A 179 3.64 8.65 3.71
C PHE A 179 2.76 7.46 3.37
N LEU A 180 1.82 7.13 4.24
CA LEU A 180 0.75 6.18 3.93
C LEU A 180 -0.27 6.87 3.02
N ILE A 181 -0.48 6.32 1.84
CA ILE A 181 -1.37 6.88 0.82
C ILE A 181 -2.75 6.27 0.88
N GLU A 182 -2.82 4.94 0.98
CA GLU A 182 -4.09 4.22 1.11
C GLU A 182 -3.89 2.80 1.66
N ILE A 183 -4.98 2.23 2.18
CA ILE A 183 -5.06 0.85 2.65
C ILE A 183 -6.14 0.16 1.82
N ASN A 184 -5.77 -0.91 1.13
CA ASN A 184 -6.67 -1.71 0.31
C ASN A 184 -7.01 -3.00 1.05
N SER A 185 -8.28 -3.22 1.43
CA SER A 185 -8.76 -4.44 2.09
C SER A 185 -8.85 -5.64 1.15
N SER A 186 -8.78 -5.41 -0.15
CA SER A 186 -8.76 -6.47 -1.16
C SER A 186 -7.72 -6.11 -2.22
N PRO A 187 -6.42 -6.28 -1.91
CA PRO A 187 -5.36 -5.93 -2.84
C PRO A 187 -5.45 -6.78 -4.11
N ALA A 188 -5.21 -6.14 -5.25
CA ALA A 188 -5.19 -6.86 -6.53
C ALA A 188 -4.05 -7.89 -6.54
N MET A 189 -4.38 -9.11 -6.94
CA MET A 189 -3.50 -10.27 -7.06
C MET A 189 -3.31 -10.66 -8.53
N ASP A 190 -3.53 -9.73 -9.44
CA ASP A 190 -3.42 -9.96 -10.88
C ASP A 190 -1.95 -10.16 -11.27
N TYR A 191 -1.68 -11.13 -12.14
CA TYR A 191 -0.37 -11.36 -12.76
C TYR A 191 -0.14 -10.35 -13.90
N SER A 192 -0.14 -9.05 -13.55
CA SER A 192 -0.04 -7.98 -14.54
C SER A 192 1.36 -7.79 -15.12
N THR A 193 2.37 -8.27 -14.40
CA THR A 193 3.79 -8.23 -14.76
C THR A 193 4.48 -9.52 -14.34
N SER A 194 5.69 -9.77 -14.84
CA SER A 194 6.51 -10.92 -14.41
C SER A 194 6.84 -10.85 -12.91
N ILE A 195 7.04 -9.64 -12.38
CA ILE A 195 7.30 -9.39 -10.97
C ILE A 195 6.08 -9.76 -10.12
N THR A 196 4.89 -9.26 -10.47
CA THR A 196 3.68 -9.58 -9.71
C THR A 196 3.32 -11.06 -9.79
N GLN A 197 3.54 -11.73 -10.92
CA GLN A 197 3.31 -13.16 -11.05
C GLN A 197 4.15 -13.94 -10.01
N LYS A 198 5.46 -13.67 -9.94
CA LYS A 198 6.37 -14.31 -8.99
C LYS A 198 5.98 -14.02 -7.55
N LEU A 199 5.83 -12.71 -7.20
CA LEU A 199 5.59 -12.28 -5.83
C LEU A 199 4.22 -12.73 -5.29
N VAL A 200 3.16 -12.66 -6.10
CA VAL A 200 1.81 -13.08 -5.69
C VAL A 200 1.75 -14.59 -5.47
N GLN A 201 2.39 -15.38 -6.34
CA GLN A 201 2.43 -16.83 -6.15
C GLN A 201 3.12 -17.20 -4.83
N GLU A 202 4.32 -16.68 -4.60
CA GLU A 202 5.08 -16.96 -3.39
C GLU A 202 4.38 -16.45 -2.12
N MET A 203 3.81 -15.24 -2.16
CA MET A 203 3.07 -14.68 -1.07
C MET A 203 1.84 -15.52 -0.73
N SER A 204 1.10 -15.99 -1.74
CA SER A 204 -0.09 -16.84 -1.53
C SER A 204 0.26 -18.18 -0.89
N GLU A 205 1.36 -18.83 -1.31
CA GLU A 205 1.85 -20.05 -0.72
C GLU A 205 2.20 -19.85 0.77
N ASN A 206 2.90 -18.77 1.10
CA ASN A 206 3.27 -18.48 2.48
C ASN A 206 2.06 -18.04 3.34
N LEU A 207 1.08 -17.36 2.74
CA LEU A 207 -0.17 -17.04 3.41
C LEU A 207 -0.91 -18.33 3.83
N ILE A 208 -1.02 -19.31 2.92
CA ILE A 208 -1.62 -20.62 3.21
C ILE A 208 -0.89 -21.32 4.35
N GLN A 209 0.45 -21.28 4.37
CA GLN A 209 1.23 -21.85 5.47
C GLN A 209 0.87 -21.25 6.82
N ILE A 210 0.61 -19.93 6.88
CA ILE A 210 0.23 -19.26 8.13
C ILE A 210 -1.20 -19.61 8.53
N VAL A 211 -2.15 -19.45 7.61
CA VAL A 211 -3.57 -19.45 7.95
C VAL A 211 -4.21 -20.85 7.97
N ILE A 212 -3.55 -21.85 7.38
CA ILE A 212 -4.01 -23.23 7.32
C ILE A 212 -3.07 -24.14 8.07
N ASP A 213 -1.81 -24.29 7.59
CA ASP A 213 -0.90 -25.32 8.10
C ASP A 213 -0.44 -25.05 9.53
N LYS A 214 -0.27 -23.79 9.90
CA LYS A 214 0.21 -23.34 11.21
C LYS A 214 -0.82 -22.54 12.01
N ARG A 215 -2.09 -22.67 11.65
CA ARG A 215 -3.17 -21.85 12.21
C ARG A 215 -3.23 -21.84 13.74
N GLU A 216 -3.09 -23.00 14.38
CA GLU A 216 -3.22 -23.13 15.83
C GLU A 216 -2.04 -22.50 16.60
N ASN A 217 -0.87 -22.41 15.98
CA ASN A 217 0.36 -21.96 16.62
C ASN A 217 1.15 -20.93 15.80
N CYS A 218 0.50 -20.25 14.83
CA CYS A 218 1.21 -19.27 13.99
C CYS A 218 1.83 -18.13 14.83
N ARG A 219 1.26 -17.82 15.99
CA ARG A 219 1.79 -16.81 16.91
C ARG A 219 3.12 -17.20 17.57
N ASP A 220 3.47 -18.48 17.60
CA ASP A 220 4.74 -18.96 18.18
C ASP A 220 5.94 -18.67 17.25
N PHE A 221 5.67 -18.27 16.01
CA PHE A 221 6.70 -17.99 15.03
C PHE A 221 6.90 -16.49 14.83
N GLU A 222 8.15 -16.06 14.72
CA GLU A 222 8.51 -14.70 14.34
C GLU A 222 8.52 -14.50 12.82
N LYS A 223 8.71 -15.58 12.07
CA LYS A 223 8.75 -15.58 10.60
C LYS A 223 8.21 -16.89 10.05
N ILE A 224 7.36 -16.81 9.01
CA ILE A 224 6.89 -17.96 8.24
C ILE A 224 7.02 -17.61 6.75
N GLY A 225 7.87 -18.34 6.03
CA GLY A 225 8.25 -17.98 4.68
C GLY A 225 8.86 -16.55 4.66
N LYS A 226 8.27 -15.66 3.85
CA LYS A 226 8.65 -14.24 3.79
C LYS A 226 7.71 -13.31 4.58
N PHE A 227 6.77 -13.85 5.35
CA PHE A 227 6.02 -13.05 6.31
C PHE A 227 6.78 -12.95 7.62
N ILE A 228 7.06 -11.72 8.06
CA ILE A 228 7.68 -11.39 9.33
C ILE A 228 6.60 -10.88 10.26
N LYS A 229 6.50 -11.44 11.46
CA LYS A 229 5.60 -10.94 12.50
C LYS A 229 6.14 -9.60 13.00
N VAL A 230 5.38 -8.54 12.83
CA VAL A 230 5.78 -7.18 13.19
C VAL A 230 5.05 -6.63 14.40
N TYR A 231 3.97 -7.30 14.79
CA TYR A 231 3.21 -6.96 15.98
C TYR A 231 2.50 -8.19 16.53
N ASP A 232 2.59 -8.36 17.85
CA ASP A 232 1.87 -9.37 18.60
C ASP A 232 1.38 -8.75 19.91
N GLY A 233 0.13 -8.30 19.90
CA GLY A 233 -0.50 -7.65 21.04
C GLY A 233 -0.67 -8.62 22.20
N LYS A 234 -0.64 -8.09 23.42
CA LYS A 234 -1.09 -8.83 24.60
C LYS A 234 -2.62 -8.87 24.58
N GLU A 235 -3.22 -9.93 25.15
CA GLU A 235 -4.66 -9.98 25.38
C GLU A 235 -5.07 -8.75 26.19
N GLU A 236 -5.84 -7.87 25.57
CA GLU A 236 -6.57 -6.87 26.33
C GLU A 236 -7.72 -7.61 27.01
N ILE A 237 -7.71 -7.60 28.34
CA ILE A 237 -8.89 -7.95 29.14
C ILE A 237 -9.89 -6.81 28.88
N SER A 238 -10.53 -6.83 27.73
CA SER A 238 -11.54 -5.83 27.39
C SER A 238 -12.87 -6.29 27.96
N GLU A 239 -13.53 -5.37 28.64
CA GLU A 239 -14.96 -5.44 28.89
C GLU A 239 -15.69 -5.88 27.62
N LYS A 240 -16.57 -6.84 27.75
CA LYS A 240 -17.32 -7.52 26.68
C LYS A 240 -17.79 -6.52 25.61
N PHE A 241 -17.21 -6.56 24.44
CA PHE A 241 -17.79 -5.93 23.27
C PHE A 241 -19.09 -6.66 22.95
N VAL A 242 -20.21 -6.08 23.36
CA VAL A 242 -21.55 -6.52 22.95
C VAL A 242 -21.78 -5.91 21.58
N PRO A 243 -21.83 -6.72 20.49
CA PRO A 243 -22.12 -6.17 19.18
C PRO A 243 -23.47 -5.47 19.23
N ASN A 244 -23.48 -4.19 18.89
CA ASN A 244 -24.72 -3.44 18.74
C ASN A 244 -25.50 -4.05 17.57
N LYS A 245 -26.54 -4.83 17.88
CA LYS A 245 -27.38 -5.54 16.90
C LYS A 245 -28.13 -4.63 15.92
N ASN A 246 -28.01 -3.31 16.05
CA ASN A 246 -28.71 -2.32 15.24
C ASN A 246 -27.90 -1.78 14.05
N LEU A 247 -26.73 -2.36 13.74
CA LEU A 247 -25.91 -1.95 12.57
C LEU A 247 -25.92 -2.98 11.42
N LEU A 248 -26.95 -3.83 11.37
CA LEU A 248 -27.20 -4.72 10.23
C LEU A 248 -28.34 -4.15 9.39
N TYR A 249 -28.07 -3.10 8.61
CA TYR A 249 -28.83 -2.75 7.40
C TYR A 249 -27.91 -2.11 6.37
#